data_10fe69f5180af8dfaa7b415ee337411d
#
_entry.id   10fe69f5180af8dfaa7b415ee337411d
#
_cell.length_a   1.000
_cell.length_b   1.000
_cell.length_c   1.000
_cell.angle_alpha   90.00
_cell.angle_beta   90.00
_cell.angle_gamma   90.00
#
_symmetry.space_group_name_H-M   'P 1'
#
loop_
_entity.id
_entity.type
_entity.pdbx_description
1 polymer ?
#
loop_
_entity_poly.entity_id
_entity_poly.type
_entity_poly.pdbx_seq_one_letter_code
_entity_poly.pdbx_strand_id
1 'polypeptide(L)'
;MERGSLLKAKAGGKLHGGNHGIAPEEVVAAQRARMSVGMIEAAAQKGYAAVTVADVLERAGVSRMTFYQHFANKEACFLAAYDMAVEIVMTRIGAALAAESPALERIDGALDAYFSTLAQEPEVAKVFLVEVYAAGTAVLQRRLATQAGFVDAFAGALGASLPDQRVVAEAVIGAVVALATNRIVAGDFGALPGLREPLMSALITKLVRQDPAGS
;
A
#
# COMPACT_ATOMS: atom_id res chain seq x y z
N MET A 1 -19.89 -2.71 13.35
CA MET A 1 -19.20 -3.97 12.99
C MET A 1 -17.73 -3.61 12.79
N GLU A 2 -16.88 -3.90 13.77
CA GLU A 2 -15.43 -3.65 13.67
C GLU A 2 -14.89 -4.48 12.50
N ARG A 3 -14.49 -3.81 11.44
CA ARG A 3 -13.74 -4.46 10.35
C ARG A 3 -12.35 -4.73 10.92
N GLY A 4 -12.02 -6.00 11.15
CA GLY A 4 -10.69 -6.40 11.61
C GLY A 4 -9.60 -5.84 10.68
N SER A 5 -8.45 -5.44 11.26
CA SER A 5 -7.31 -4.93 10.50
C SER A 5 -6.82 -5.98 9.49
N LEU A 6 -6.64 -5.55 8.23
CA LEU A 6 -6.09 -6.40 7.17
C LEU A 6 -4.65 -6.79 7.46
N LEU A 7 -3.89 -5.90 8.08
CA LEU A 7 -2.53 -6.17 8.51
C LEU A 7 -2.49 -7.32 9.51
N LYS A 8 -3.38 -7.32 10.52
CA LYS A 8 -3.47 -8.41 11.50
C LYS A 8 -3.91 -9.73 10.87
N ALA A 9 -4.79 -9.69 9.88
CA ALA A 9 -5.19 -10.89 9.13
C ALA A 9 -4.00 -11.50 8.37
N LYS A 10 -3.11 -10.68 7.80
CA LYS A 10 -1.87 -11.13 7.13
C LYS A 10 -0.86 -11.77 8.07
N ALA A 11 -0.84 -11.39 9.35
CA ALA A 11 0.05 -12.01 10.34
C ALA A 11 -0.23 -13.51 10.55
N GLY A 12 -1.45 -13.97 10.22
CA GLY A 12 -1.89 -15.34 10.51
C GLY A 12 -1.95 -15.64 12.00
N GLY A 13 -2.69 -16.66 12.39
CA GLY A 13 -2.65 -17.20 13.75
C GLY A 13 -1.28 -17.82 14.05
N LYS A 14 -0.84 -17.82 15.33
CA LYS A 14 0.31 -18.60 15.77
C LYS A 14 0.13 -20.04 15.27
N LEU A 15 1.03 -20.50 14.40
CA LEU A 15 1.11 -21.92 14.09
C LEU A 15 1.46 -22.63 15.41
N HIS A 16 0.51 -23.35 15.99
CA HIS A 16 0.76 -24.14 17.20
C HIS A 16 1.71 -25.26 16.81
N GLY A 17 2.88 -25.29 17.44
CA GLY A 17 3.83 -26.38 17.27
C GLY A 17 3.14 -27.72 17.60
N GLY A 18 3.07 -28.62 16.64
CA GLY A 18 2.49 -29.95 16.82
C GLY A 18 1.57 -30.42 15.70
N ASN A 19 1.33 -29.66 14.65
CA ASN A 19 0.43 -30.10 13.59
C ASN A 19 1.20 -30.86 12.47
N HIS A 20 1.12 -32.17 12.47
CA HIS A 20 1.63 -33.09 11.46
C HIS A 20 0.77 -32.95 10.20
N GLY A 21 0.97 -31.91 9.39
CA GLY A 21 0.18 -31.73 8.16
C GLY A 21 0.33 -30.39 7.44
N ILE A 22 1.08 -29.44 7.99
CA ILE A 22 1.31 -28.16 7.30
C ILE A 22 2.49 -28.33 6.34
N ALA A 23 2.32 -28.01 5.07
CA ALA A 23 3.39 -28.06 4.08
C ALA A 23 4.56 -27.13 4.49
N PRO A 24 5.83 -27.54 4.32
CA PRO A 24 6.98 -26.70 4.67
C PRO A 24 6.92 -25.29 4.05
N GLU A 25 6.38 -25.17 2.86
CA GLU A 25 6.21 -23.91 2.12
C GLU A 25 5.21 -22.97 2.81
N GLU A 26 4.13 -23.51 3.40
CA GLU A 26 3.15 -22.73 4.15
C GLU A 26 3.76 -22.19 5.46
N VAL A 27 4.62 -22.97 6.11
CA VAL A 27 5.36 -22.53 7.30
C VAL A 27 6.30 -21.39 6.94
N VAL A 28 7.03 -21.52 5.84
CA VAL A 28 7.93 -20.47 5.31
C VAL A 28 7.15 -19.19 5.01
N ALA A 29 6.03 -19.29 4.28
CA ALA A 29 5.18 -18.16 3.94
C ALA A 29 4.62 -17.47 5.18
N ALA A 30 4.13 -18.23 6.17
CA ALA A 30 3.61 -17.69 7.42
C ALA A 30 4.70 -17.00 8.26
N GLN A 31 5.92 -17.55 8.29
CA GLN A 31 7.06 -16.90 8.98
C GLN A 31 7.43 -15.59 8.30
N ARG A 32 7.54 -15.57 6.97
CA ARG A 32 7.79 -14.34 6.21
C ARG A 32 6.72 -13.29 6.46
N ALA A 33 5.44 -13.68 6.41
CA ALA A 33 4.31 -12.78 6.66
C ALA A 33 4.39 -12.15 8.06
N ARG A 34 4.63 -12.94 9.11
CA ARG A 34 4.78 -12.41 10.47
C ARG A 34 5.95 -11.43 10.61
N MET A 35 7.10 -11.71 9.97
CA MET A 35 8.24 -10.81 9.98
C MET A 35 7.95 -9.52 9.21
N SER A 36 7.23 -9.59 8.08
CA SER A 36 6.79 -8.40 7.33
C SER A 36 5.82 -7.55 8.16
N VAL A 37 4.85 -8.17 8.85
CA VAL A 37 3.95 -7.45 9.78
C VAL A 37 4.73 -6.82 10.93
N GLY A 38 5.64 -7.55 11.57
CA GLY A 38 6.49 -7.01 12.64
C GLY A 38 7.36 -5.85 12.17
N MET A 39 7.83 -5.87 10.92
CA MET A 39 8.55 -4.76 10.31
C MET A 39 7.64 -3.55 10.08
N ILE A 40 6.42 -3.74 9.57
CA ILE A 40 5.43 -2.67 9.37
C ILE A 40 5.14 -1.97 10.70
N GLU A 41 4.81 -2.74 11.74
CA GLU A 41 4.52 -2.21 13.08
C GLU A 41 5.72 -1.45 13.68
N ALA A 42 6.93 -2.03 13.58
CA ALA A 42 8.14 -1.40 14.09
C ALA A 42 8.46 -0.09 13.35
N ALA A 43 8.38 -0.09 12.02
CA ALA A 43 8.66 1.09 11.21
C ALA A 43 7.62 2.20 11.41
N ALA A 44 6.33 1.85 11.49
CA ALA A 44 5.27 2.81 11.77
C ALA A 44 5.36 3.45 13.15
N GLN A 45 5.92 2.73 14.15
CA GLN A 45 6.06 3.22 15.52
C GLN A 45 7.25 4.15 15.72
N LYS A 46 8.42 3.80 15.19
CA LYS A 46 9.68 4.51 15.50
C LYS A 46 10.49 4.99 14.30
N GLY A 47 9.95 4.83 13.08
CA GLY A 47 10.62 5.14 11.83
C GLY A 47 11.59 4.04 11.39
N TYR A 48 11.67 3.75 10.09
CA TYR A 48 12.54 2.71 9.54
C TYR A 48 14.02 2.86 9.96
N ALA A 49 14.53 4.09 10.01
CA ALA A 49 15.93 4.34 10.37
C ALA A 49 16.29 3.76 11.75
N ALA A 50 15.38 3.88 12.72
CA ALA A 50 15.56 3.41 14.09
C ALA A 50 15.20 1.93 14.30
N VAL A 51 14.57 1.26 13.31
CA VAL A 51 14.23 -0.17 13.41
C VAL A 51 15.50 -1.01 13.40
N THR A 52 15.56 -1.99 14.30
CA THR A 52 16.58 -3.04 14.34
C THR A 52 15.99 -4.39 13.97
N VAL A 53 16.83 -5.36 13.60
CA VAL A 53 16.37 -6.74 13.41
C VAL A 53 15.76 -7.29 14.70
N ALA A 54 16.28 -6.93 15.87
CA ALA A 54 15.72 -7.36 17.16
C ALA A 54 14.25 -6.95 17.34
N ASP A 55 13.88 -5.74 16.92
CA ASP A 55 12.49 -5.27 16.99
C ASP A 55 11.53 -6.12 16.16
N VAL A 56 12.02 -6.57 14.99
CA VAL A 56 11.23 -7.46 14.11
C VAL A 56 11.10 -8.84 14.72
N LEU A 57 12.19 -9.39 15.29
CA LEU A 57 12.19 -10.71 15.94
C LEU A 57 11.20 -10.78 17.09
N GLU A 58 11.20 -9.74 17.94
CA GLU A 58 10.30 -9.63 19.10
C GLU A 58 8.84 -9.65 18.65
N ARG A 59 8.46 -8.82 17.68
CA ARG A 59 7.09 -8.73 17.15
C ARG A 59 6.65 -9.99 16.42
N ALA A 60 7.52 -10.55 15.60
CA ALA A 60 7.22 -11.74 14.79
C ALA A 60 7.24 -13.05 15.61
N GLY A 61 7.86 -13.04 16.79
CA GLY A 61 8.04 -14.24 17.62
C GLY A 61 8.90 -15.30 16.93
N VAL A 62 9.99 -14.87 16.26
CA VAL A 62 10.92 -15.75 15.55
C VAL A 62 12.37 -15.59 16.06
N SER A 63 13.20 -16.61 15.85
CA SER A 63 14.61 -16.55 16.18
C SER A 63 15.40 -15.71 15.18
N ARG A 64 16.61 -15.23 15.59
CA ARG A 64 17.54 -14.56 14.69
C ARG A 64 17.97 -15.46 13.54
N MET A 65 18.16 -16.75 13.79
CA MET A 65 18.48 -17.74 12.77
C MET A 65 17.35 -17.83 11.73
N THR A 66 16.09 -17.92 12.18
CA THR A 66 14.91 -17.95 11.30
C THR A 66 14.84 -16.68 10.44
N PHE A 67 15.13 -15.50 11.01
CA PHE A 67 15.15 -14.26 10.24
C PHE A 67 16.13 -14.33 9.07
N TYR A 68 17.37 -14.73 9.33
CA TYR A 68 18.42 -14.78 8.30
C TYR A 68 18.25 -15.93 7.30
N GLN A 69 17.41 -16.92 7.60
CA GLN A 69 16.97 -17.91 6.60
C GLN A 69 16.03 -17.28 5.56
N HIS A 70 15.29 -16.23 5.91
CA HIS A 70 14.29 -15.60 5.05
C HIS A 70 14.74 -14.28 4.44
N PHE A 71 15.55 -13.50 5.13
CA PHE A 71 15.97 -12.17 4.73
C PHE A 71 17.45 -11.95 4.96
N ALA A 72 18.17 -11.52 3.93
CA ALA A 72 19.61 -11.27 4.02
C ALA A 72 19.94 -10.12 5.00
N ASN A 73 19.04 -9.14 5.13
CA ASN A 73 19.22 -7.96 5.97
C ASN A 73 17.89 -7.27 6.27
N LYS A 74 17.95 -6.17 7.03
CA LYS A 74 16.80 -5.33 7.39
C LYS A 74 16.08 -4.76 6.17
N GLU A 75 16.83 -4.32 5.16
CA GLU A 75 16.27 -3.74 3.93
C GLU A 75 15.46 -4.77 3.14
N ALA A 76 15.95 -6.00 2.99
CA ALA A 76 15.21 -7.08 2.33
C ALA A 76 13.89 -7.42 3.07
N CYS A 77 13.90 -7.38 4.41
CA CYS A 77 12.69 -7.56 5.20
C CYS A 77 11.71 -6.37 5.00
N PHE A 78 12.22 -5.14 4.96
CA PHE A 78 11.37 -3.97 4.71
C PHE A 78 10.80 -3.96 3.29
N LEU A 79 11.55 -4.41 2.29
CA LEU A 79 11.03 -4.55 0.93
C LEU A 79 9.83 -5.51 0.88
N ALA A 80 9.92 -6.65 1.57
CA ALA A 80 8.79 -7.59 1.68
C ALA A 80 7.61 -6.99 2.47
N ALA A 81 7.90 -6.19 3.50
CA ALA A 81 6.88 -5.46 4.25
C ALA A 81 6.20 -4.38 3.40
N TYR A 82 6.96 -3.68 2.56
CA TYR A 82 6.43 -2.73 1.59
C TYR A 82 5.55 -3.42 0.55
N ASP A 83 5.98 -4.56 -0.01
CA ASP A 83 5.16 -5.33 -0.95
C ASP A 83 3.85 -5.80 -0.33
N MET A 84 3.86 -6.20 0.94
CA MET A 84 2.64 -6.52 1.69
C MET A 84 1.73 -5.30 1.86
N ALA A 85 2.28 -4.12 2.16
CA ALA A 85 1.52 -2.88 2.23
C ALA A 85 0.88 -2.52 0.88
N VAL A 86 1.64 -2.67 -0.23
CA VAL A 86 1.12 -2.51 -1.60
C VAL A 86 -0.03 -3.48 -1.86
N GLU A 87 0.12 -4.75 -1.52
CA GLU A 87 -0.92 -5.78 -1.71
C GLU A 87 -2.22 -5.43 -0.97
N ILE A 88 -2.12 -4.97 0.28
CA ILE A 88 -3.29 -4.55 1.08
C ILE A 88 -4.04 -3.41 0.38
N VAL A 89 -3.32 -2.39 -0.08
CA VAL A 89 -3.91 -1.23 -0.77
C VAL A 89 -4.48 -1.64 -2.13
N MET A 90 -3.72 -2.38 -2.94
CA MET A 90 -4.11 -2.77 -4.29
C MET A 90 -5.31 -3.73 -4.33
N THR A 91 -5.44 -4.62 -3.36
CA THR A 91 -6.60 -5.53 -3.28
C THR A 91 -7.91 -4.75 -3.18
N ARG A 92 -7.93 -3.66 -2.42
CA ARG A 92 -9.11 -2.81 -2.24
C ARG A 92 -9.40 -1.96 -3.48
N ILE A 93 -8.37 -1.34 -4.05
CA ILE A 93 -8.49 -0.51 -5.26
C ILE A 93 -8.89 -1.37 -6.46
N GLY A 94 -8.26 -2.54 -6.63
CA GLY A 94 -8.51 -3.43 -7.76
C GLY A 94 -9.96 -3.89 -7.84
N ALA A 95 -10.60 -4.17 -6.70
CA ALA A 95 -12.01 -4.52 -6.65
C ALA A 95 -12.92 -3.38 -7.17
N ALA A 96 -12.60 -2.12 -6.85
CA ALA A 96 -13.34 -0.97 -7.35
C ALA A 96 -13.12 -0.72 -8.86
N LEU A 97 -11.88 -0.87 -9.34
CA LEU A 97 -11.54 -0.68 -10.76
C LEU A 97 -12.11 -1.78 -11.67
N ALA A 98 -12.33 -2.99 -11.14
CA ALA A 98 -12.90 -4.12 -11.86
C ALA A 98 -14.45 -4.08 -11.95
N ALA A 99 -15.11 -3.10 -11.31
CA ALA A 99 -16.56 -2.99 -11.33
C ALA A 99 -17.07 -2.67 -12.76
N GLU A 100 -18.23 -3.24 -13.13
CA GLU A 100 -18.90 -2.95 -14.39
C GLU A 100 -19.71 -1.65 -14.27
N SER A 101 -19.00 -0.51 -14.23
CA SER A 101 -19.59 0.83 -14.09
C SER A 101 -18.82 1.86 -14.93
N PRO A 102 -19.38 3.06 -15.16
CA PRO A 102 -18.69 4.13 -15.88
C PRO A 102 -17.32 4.47 -15.29
N ALA A 103 -16.38 4.90 -16.14
CA ALA A 103 -14.99 5.17 -15.74
C ALA A 103 -14.87 6.08 -14.51
N LEU A 104 -15.63 7.17 -14.46
CA LEU A 104 -15.62 8.10 -13.32
C LEU A 104 -16.11 7.45 -12.02
N GLU A 105 -17.09 6.56 -12.08
CA GLU A 105 -17.57 5.83 -10.89
C GLU A 105 -16.54 4.82 -10.40
N ARG A 106 -15.85 4.13 -11.31
CA ARG A 106 -14.74 3.23 -10.95
C ARG A 106 -13.59 3.98 -10.29
N ILE A 107 -13.23 5.16 -10.82
CA ILE A 107 -12.19 6.01 -10.25
C ILE A 107 -12.62 6.54 -8.88
N ASP A 108 -13.86 6.98 -8.73
CA ASP A 108 -14.40 7.44 -7.44
C ASP A 108 -14.37 6.33 -6.40
N GLY A 109 -14.80 5.13 -6.76
CA GLY A 109 -14.70 3.94 -5.90
C GLY A 109 -13.27 3.55 -5.56
N ALA A 110 -12.32 3.70 -6.50
CA ALA A 110 -10.91 3.45 -6.26
C ALA A 110 -10.28 4.45 -5.29
N LEU A 111 -10.64 5.74 -5.39
CA LEU A 111 -10.22 6.77 -4.43
C LEU A 111 -10.81 6.54 -3.05
N ASP A 112 -12.10 6.16 -2.97
CA ASP A 112 -12.72 5.78 -1.70
C ASP A 112 -11.99 4.61 -1.05
N ALA A 113 -11.75 3.54 -1.81
CA ALA A 113 -11.02 2.37 -1.35
C ALA A 113 -9.60 2.72 -0.88
N TYR A 114 -8.89 3.58 -1.62
CA TYR A 114 -7.55 4.04 -1.28
C TYR A 114 -7.53 4.80 0.04
N PHE A 115 -8.29 5.89 0.15
CA PHE A 115 -8.28 6.74 1.35
C PHE A 115 -8.85 6.03 2.58
N SER A 116 -9.91 5.22 2.40
CA SER A 116 -10.48 4.43 3.48
C SER A 116 -9.51 3.36 3.99
N THR A 117 -8.72 2.73 3.10
CA THR A 117 -7.70 1.75 3.49
C THR A 117 -6.58 2.44 4.29
N LEU A 118 -6.06 3.57 3.81
CA LEU A 118 -5.01 4.32 4.53
C LEU A 118 -5.49 4.83 5.89
N ALA A 119 -6.75 5.22 6.01
CA ALA A 119 -7.34 5.66 7.28
C ALA A 119 -7.54 4.49 8.27
N GLN A 120 -7.91 3.31 7.78
CA GLN A 120 -8.18 2.12 8.61
C GLN A 120 -6.91 1.35 9.00
N GLU A 121 -5.81 1.49 8.24
CA GLU A 121 -4.53 0.79 8.42
C GLU A 121 -3.37 1.81 8.55
N PRO A 122 -3.30 2.58 9.66
CA PRO A 122 -2.31 3.66 9.81
C PRO A 122 -0.86 3.19 9.70
N GLU A 123 -0.53 2.00 10.19
CA GLU A 123 0.80 1.42 10.11
C GLU A 123 1.18 1.11 8.64
N VAL A 124 0.24 0.56 7.89
CA VAL A 124 0.38 0.31 6.45
C VAL A 124 0.59 1.63 5.71
N ALA A 125 -0.24 2.64 6.01
CA ALA A 125 -0.16 3.96 5.38
C ALA A 125 1.20 4.63 5.58
N LYS A 126 1.76 4.57 6.81
CA LYS A 126 3.09 5.11 7.10
C LYS A 126 4.19 4.40 6.32
N VAL A 127 4.20 3.06 6.30
CA VAL A 127 5.20 2.29 5.54
C VAL A 127 5.07 2.55 4.05
N PHE A 128 3.84 2.58 3.53
CA PHE A 128 3.56 2.74 2.11
C PHE A 128 3.94 4.12 1.57
N LEU A 129 3.73 5.20 2.34
CA LEU A 129 3.88 6.58 1.85
C LEU A 129 4.98 7.40 2.53
N VAL A 130 5.47 7.01 3.70
CA VAL A 130 6.43 7.80 4.48
C VAL A 130 7.76 7.06 4.67
N GLU A 131 7.75 5.91 5.32
CA GLU A 131 8.96 5.20 5.71
C GLU A 131 9.73 4.61 4.52
N VAL A 132 9.05 4.40 3.40
CA VAL A 132 9.61 3.92 2.14
C VAL A 132 10.80 4.77 1.63
N TYR A 133 10.81 6.06 1.92
CA TYR A 133 11.88 6.96 1.49
C TYR A 133 13.19 6.80 2.29
N ALA A 134 13.12 6.28 3.51
CA ALA A 134 14.28 6.05 4.36
C ALA A 134 14.91 4.65 4.17
N ALA A 135 14.28 3.76 3.39
CA ALA A 135 14.58 2.34 3.40
C ALA A 135 15.61 1.87 2.36
N GLY A 136 16.21 2.79 1.61
CA GLY A 136 17.27 2.48 0.63
C GLY A 136 16.80 2.47 -0.83
N THR A 137 17.77 2.32 -1.73
CA THR A 137 17.55 2.50 -3.18
C THR A 137 16.64 1.43 -3.77
N ALA A 138 16.77 0.16 -3.35
CA ALA A 138 15.94 -0.92 -3.87
C ALA A 138 14.46 -0.71 -3.54
N VAL A 139 14.18 -0.26 -2.33
CA VAL A 139 12.81 0.05 -1.88
C VAL A 139 12.24 1.26 -2.62
N LEU A 140 13.07 2.30 -2.83
CA LEU A 140 12.67 3.47 -3.61
C LEU A 140 12.33 3.11 -5.07
N GLN A 141 13.13 2.27 -5.72
CA GLN A 141 12.84 1.76 -7.07
C GLN A 141 11.51 1.00 -7.11
N ARG A 142 11.27 0.13 -6.10
CA ARG A 142 10.00 -0.59 -5.98
C ARG A 142 8.82 0.35 -5.81
N ARG A 143 8.96 1.41 -5.01
CA ARG A 143 7.95 2.46 -4.85
C ARG A 143 7.63 3.17 -6.16
N LEU A 144 8.65 3.56 -6.93
CA LEU A 144 8.47 4.20 -8.24
C LEU A 144 7.72 3.28 -9.22
N ALA A 145 8.07 1.99 -9.26
CA ALA A 145 7.36 1.00 -10.05
C ALA A 145 5.89 0.85 -9.61
N THR A 146 5.62 0.85 -8.30
CA THR A 146 4.25 0.83 -7.76
C THR A 146 3.47 2.06 -8.21
N GLN A 147 4.05 3.26 -8.12
CA GLN A 147 3.41 4.51 -8.56
C GLN A 147 3.11 4.49 -10.05
N ALA A 148 4.04 4.00 -10.88
CA ALA A 148 3.80 3.84 -12.32
C ALA A 148 2.60 2.91 -12.60
N GLY A 149 2.47 1.81 -11.86
CA GLY A 149 1.30 0.94 -11.95
C GLY A 149 -0.03 1.63 -11.62
N PHE A 150 -0.05 2.53 -10.65
CA PHE A 150 -1.25 3.36 -10.37
C PHE A 150 -1.57 4.32 -11.51
N VAL A 151 -0.54 4.94 -12.11
CA VAL A 151 -0.71 5.81 -13.29
C VAL A 151 -1.29 5.01 -14.45
N ASP A 152 -0.76 3.82 -14.74
CA ASP A 152 -1.25 2.96 -15.81
C ASP A 152 -2.69 2.51 -15.58
N ALA A 153 -3.04 2.13 -14.34
CA ALA A 153 -4.41 1.76 -13.99
C ALA A 153 -5.39 2.92 -14.15
N PHE A 154 -5.02 4.13 -13.71
CA PHE A 154 -5.83 5.34 -13.84
C PHE A 154 -6.00 5.74 -15.31
N ALA A 155 -4.91 5.79 -16.08
CA ALA A 155 -4.94 6.09 -17.51
C ALA A 155 -5.79 5.06 -18.27
N GLY A 156 -5.62 3.77 -17.98
CA GLY A 156 -6.42 2.70 -18.58
C GLY A 156 -7.90 2.79 -18.25
N ALA A 157 -8.26 3.18 -17.02
CA ALA A 157 -9.66 3.39 -16.63
C ALA A 157 -10.34 4.52 -17.43
N LEU A 158 -9.57 5.53 -17.86
CA LEU A 158 -10.03 6.65 -18.69
C LEU A 158 -9.93 6.39 -20.20
N GLY A 159 -9.36 5.27 -20.63
CA GLY A 159 -9.07 5.00 -22.04
C GLY A 159 -7.99 5.91 -22.63
N ALA A 160 -7.13 6.47 -21.78
CA ALA A 160 -6.05 7.37 -22.19
C ALA A 160 -5.01 6.63 -23.05
N SER A 161 -4.83 7.07 -24.29
CA SER A 161 -3.92 6.45 -25.27
C SER A 161 -2.81 7.39 -25.76
N LEU A 162 -2.90 8.68 -25.45
CA LEU A 162 -1.94 9.70 -25.90
C LEU A 162 -0.91 10.01 -24.80
N PRO A 163 0.35 10.38 -25.17
CA PRO A 163 1.38 10.73 -24.20
C PRO A 163 0.98 11.86 -23.23
N ASP A 164 0.30 12.89 -23.74
CA ASP A 164 -0.14 14.03 -22.92
C ASP A 164 -1.18 13.62 -21.87
N GLN A 165 -2.08 12.68 -22.22
CA GLN A 165 -3.05 12.11 -21.27
C GLN A 165 -2.36 11.33 -20.15
N ARG A 166 -1.22 10.68 -20.44
CA ARG A 166 -0.41 10.01 -19.43
C ARG A 166 0.22 11.00 -18.45
N VAL A 167 0.75 12.13 -18.93
CA VAL A 167 1.28 13.19 -18.04
C VAL A 167 0.19 13.74 -17.11
N VAL A 168 -1.03 13.89 -17.61
CA VAL A 168 -2.18 14.27 -16.79
C VAL A 168 -2.48 13.20 -15.72
N ALA A 169 -2.45 11.93 -16.09
CA ALA A 169 -2.62 10.82 -15.15
C ALA A 169 -1.52 10.83 -14.05
N GLU A 170 -0.26 11.07 -14.43
CA GLU A 170 0.86 11.21 -13.49
C GLU A 170 0.64 12.37 -12.52
N ALA A 171 0.19 13.53 -13.02
CA ALA A 171 -0.09 14.70 -12.20
C ALA A 171 -1.23 14.43 -11.20
N VAL A 172 -2.32 13.77 -11.61
CA VAL A 172 -3.44 13.40 -10.75
C VAL A 172 -2.97 12.43 -9.65
N ILE A 173 -2.29 11.35 -10.02
CA ILE A 173 -1.78 10.37 -9.05
C ILE A 173 -0.76 11.02 -8.12
N GLY A 174 0.11 11.90 -8.63
CA GLY A 174 1.03 12.68 -7.82
C GLY A 174 0.31 13.55 -6.78
N ALA A 175 -0.76 14.23 -7.17
CA ALA A 175 -1.57 15.04 -6.26
C ALA A 175 -2.25 14.18 -5.19
N VAL A 176 -2.85 13.05 -5.56
CA VAL A 176 -3.48 12.09 -4.63
C VAL A 176 -2.48 11.62 -3.59
N VAL A 177 -1.29 11.18 -4.03
CA VAL A 177 -0.22 10.70 -3.14
C VAL A 177 0.28 11.81 -2.21
N ALA A 178 0.52 13.02 -2.74
CA ALA A 178 1.01 14.14 -1.95
C ALA A 178 0.01 14.57 -0.86
N LEU A 179 -1.28 14.66 -1.20
CA LEU A 179 -2.33 15.02 -0.24
C LEU A 179 -2.48 13.96 0.84
N ALA A 180 -2.45 12.67 0.48
CA ALA A 180 -2.49 11.58 1.46
C ALA A 180 -1.27 11.61 2.38
N THR A 181 -0.06 11.74 1.82
CA THR A 181 1.19 11.79 2.59
C THR A 181 1.18 12.94 3.60
N ASN A 182 0.71 14.13 3.20
CA ASN A 182 0.62 15.27 4.11
C ASN A 182 -0.31 15.00 5.32
N ARG A 183 -1.44 14.32 5.13
CA ARG A 183 -2.35 13.95 6.23
C ARG A 183 -1.71 12.89 7.14
N ILE A 184 -1.05 11.90 6.55
CA ILE A 184 -0.38 10.82 7.30
C ILE A 184 0.76 11.38 8.16
N VAL A 185 1.60 12.27 7.60
CA VAL A 185 2.70 12.92 8.34
C VAL A 185 2.17 13.80 9.47
N ALA A 186 1.04 14.48 9.26
CA ALA A 186 0.36 15.25 10.30
C ALA A 186 -0.36 14.37 11.36
N GLY A 187 -0.44 13.05 11.16
CA GLY A 187 -1.19 12.15 12.03
C GLY A 187 -2.72 12.23 11.87
N ASP A 188 -3.19 12.95 10.87
CA ASP A 188 -4.63 13.21 10.63
C ASP A 188 -5.22 12.17 9.66
N PHE A 189 -5.23 10.91 10.09
CA PHE A 189 -5.78 9.80 9.33
C PHE A 189 -7.30 9.93 9.11
N GLY A 190 -8.00 10.58 10.03
CA GLY A 190 -9.45 10.80 9.93
C GLY A 190 -9.86 11.73 8.80
N ALA A 191 -8.97 12.62 8.35
CA ALA A 191 -9.22 13.52 7.23
C ALA A 191 -9.03 12.90 5.84
N LEU A 192 -8.41 11.70 5.75
CA LEU A 192 -8.12 11.04 4.47
C LEU A 192 -9.38 10.82 3.61
N PRO A 193 -10.49 10.25 4.11
CA PRO A 193 -11.69 10.05 3.29
C PRO A 193 -12.28 11.35 2.73
N GLY A 194 -12.11 12.47 3.45
CA GLY A 194 -12.57 13.80 3.02
C GLY A 194 -11.84 14.37 1.79
N LEU A 195 -10.71 13.78 1.38
CA LEU A 195 -9.97 14.20 0.18
C LEU A 195 -10.65 13.76 -1.12
N ARG A 196 -11.50 12.73 -1.08
CA ARG A 196 -12.12 12.11 -2.26
C ARG A 196 -12.97 13.10 -3.04
N GLU A 197 -13.96 13.70 -2.40
CA GLU A 197 -14.92 14.55 -3.06
C GLU A 197 -14.29 15.78 -3.73
N PRO A 198 -13.40 16.57 -3.08
CA PRO A 198 -12.69 17.65 -3.74
C PRO A 198 -11.85 17.22 -4.94
N LEU A 199 -11.17 16.06 -4.88
CA LEU A 199 -10.39 15.53 -5.98
C LEU A 199 -11.27 15.15 -7.17
N MET A 200 -12.41 14.50 -6.92
CA MET A 200 -13.35 14.14 -7.97
C MET A 200 -13.98 15.36 -8.63
N SER A 201 -14.52 16.29 -7.85
CA SER A 201 -15.28 17.43 -8.37
C SER A 201 -14.40 18.52 -8.98
N ALA A 202 -13.31 18.89 -8.30
CA ALA A 202 -12.48 20.02 -8.70
C ALA A 202 -11.41 19.67 -9.72
N LEU A 203 -10.94 18.42 -9.77
CA LEU A 203 -9.82 18.00 -10.61
C LEU A 203 -10.26 16.97 -11.65
N ILE A 204 -10.61 15.75 -11.23
CA ILE A 204 -10.77 14.60 -12.14
C ILE A 204 -11.93 14.79 -13.11
N THR A 205 -13.11 15.17 -12.63
CA THR A 205 -14.29 15.36 -13.49
C THR A 205 -14.07 16.49 -14.51
N LYS A 206 -13.34 17.54 -14.15
CA LYS A 206 -13.03 18.64 -15.08
C LYS A 206 -12.02 18.21 -16.14
N LEU A 207 -10.97 17.47 -15.78
CA LEU A 207 -9.99 16.96 -16.73
C LEU A 207 -10.61 16.01 -17.74
N VAL A 208 -11.49 15.10 -17.28
CA VAL A 208 -12.18 14.15 -18.17
C VAL A 208 -13.16 14.85 -19.12
N ARG A 209 -13.85 15.92 -18.68
CA ARG A 209 -14.81 16.65 -19.51
C ARG A 209 -14.17 17.62 -20.52
N GLN A 210 -12.90 18.00 -20.30
CA GLN A 210 -12.18 18.89 -21.20
C GLN A 210 -11.48 18.15 -22.35
N ASP A 211 -11.53 16.83 -22.39
CA ASP A 211 -11.09 16.00 -23.50
C ASP A 211 -12.31 15.52 -24.32
N PRO A 212 -12.93 16.37 -25.16
CA PRO A 212 -13.91 15.92 -26.13
C PRO A 212 -13.10 15.21 -27.22
N ALA A 213 -12.95 13.90 -27.10
CA ALA A 213 -12.42 13.07 -28.14
C ALA A 213 -13.08 13.44 -29.48
N GLY A 214 -12.30 14.06 -30.38
CA GLY A 214 -12.43 14.05 -31.81
C GLY A 214 -13.77 14.52 -32.41
N SER A 215 -13.79 15.75 -32.86
CA SER A 215 -14.53 16.08 -34.10
C SER A 215 -13.72 15.66 -35.30
#